data_9f1bf69558a2986c6ce335964eded073
#
_entry.id   9f1bf69558a2986c6ce335964eded073
#
_cell.length_a   1.000
_cell.length_b   1.000
_cell.length_c   1.000
_cell.angle_alpha   90.00
_cell.angle_beta   90.00
_cell.angle_gamma   90.00
#
_symmetry.space_group_name_H-M   'P 1'
#
loop_
_entity.id
_entity.type
_entity.pdbx_description
1 polymer ?
#
loop_
_entity_poly.entity_id
_entity_poly.type
_entity_poly.pdbx_seq_one_letter_code
_entity_poly.pdbx_strand_id
1 'polypeptide(L)'
;MIDRVGIKQTARDLFKRSYWPCVAAYLLFGMISSLLCDGCMYFQFGPWAFESMYMLPWAGIISFLVMPVLYVGVSYFFIRIARGDEVTISDMFSNSFSNFGRNLGGMLWYALWVAIWSCVFVIPGVYKAIRYSLTPYILAEYPDVSATDALKISNRATQGHAVDILIFWLSFIGWAILSGFTFGLLELFYVGPYRSAALAELYSQLMRMAVERGAVSPEELGLPE
;
A
#
# COMPACT_ATOMS: atom_id res chain seq x y z
N MET A 1 -11.77 16.49 8.74
CA MET A 1 -10.84 15.85 9.69
C MET A 1 -11.01 14.35 9.56
N ILE A 2 -9.92 13.59 9.41
CA ILE A 2 -9.99 12.12 9.24
C ILE A 2 -10.39 11.50 10.58
N ASP A 3 -11.40 10.65 10.59
CA ASP A 3 -11.79 9.85 11.77
C ASP A 3 -10.86 8.64 11.91
N ARG A 4 -9.70 8.86 12.53
CA ARG A 4 -8.67 7.84 12.74
C ARG A 4 -9.11 6.70 13.67
N VAL A 5 -10.03 6.99 14.59
CA VAL A 5 -10.54 5.99 15.53
C VAL A 5 -11.56 5.10 14.84
N GLY A 6 -12.49 5.70 14.10
CA GLY A 6 -13.48 4.98 13.30
C GLY A 6 -12.82 4.08 12.26
N ILE A 7 -11.81 4.58 11.49
CA ILE A 7 -11.05 3.76 10.54
C ILE A 7 -10.49 2.50 11.20
N LYS A 8 -9.84 2.66 12.36
CA LYS A 8 -9.22 1.52 13.06
C LYS A 8 -10.24 0.53 13.62
N GLN A 9 -11.39 1.02 14.04
CA GLN A 9 -12.48 0.16 14.52
C GLN A 9 -13.06 -0.63 13.34
N THR A 10 -13.44 0.04 12.26
CA THR A 10 -13.95 -0.61 11.04
C THR A 10 -12.95 -1.63 10.49
N ALA A 11 -11.69 -1.26 10.36
CA ALA A 11 -10.64 -2.16 9.90
C ALA A 11 -10.46 -3.38 10.83
N ARG A 12 -10.60 -3.20 12.15
CA ARG A 12 -10.52 -4.29 13.12
C ARG A 12 -11.68 -5.26 12.99
N ASP A 13 -12.88 -4.76 12.76
CA ASP A 13 -14.08 -5.60 12.63
C ASP A 13 -14.07 -6.35 11.30
N LEU A 14 -13.68 -5.71 10.21
CA LEU A 14 -13.45 -6.34 8.90
C LEU A 14 -12.36 -7.41 8.98
N PHE A 15 -11.24 -7.09 9.62
CA PHE A 15 -10.15 -8.04 9.82
C PHE A 15 -10.58 -9.26 10.64
N LYS A 16 -11.37 -9.09 11.70
CA LYS A 16 -11.89 -10.21 12.47
C LYS A 16 -12.83 -11.10 11.65
N ARG A 17 -13.67 -10.49 10.79
CA ARG A 17 -14.60 -11.21 9.92
C ARG A 17 -13.88 -12.03 8.84
N SER A 18 -12.80 -11.48 8.28
CA SER A 18 -12.02 -12.09 7.19
C SER A 18 -10.58 -12.39 7.61
N TYR A 19 -10.38 -12.86 8.85
CA TYR A 19 -9.05 -13.06 9.44
C TYR A 19 -8.16 -13.95 8.58
N TRP A 20 -8.62 -15.17 8.27
CA TRP A 20 -7.82 -16.16 7.53
C TRP A 20 -7.45 -15.72 6.12
N PRO A 21 -8.36 -15.19 5.29
CA PRO A 21 -8.00 -14.63 4.00
C PRO A 21 -6.96 -13.49 4.08
N CYS A 22 -7.10 -12.57 5.03
CA CYS A 22 -6.15 -11.47 5.22
C CYS A 22 -4.75 -11.97 5.61
N VAL A 23 -4.70 -12.91 6.56
CA VAL A 23 -3.43 -13.51 6.99
C VAL A 23 -2.80 -14.31 5.85
N ALA A 24 -3.59 -15.11 5.12
CA ALA A 24 -3.09 -15.90 4.00
C ALA A 24 -2.50 -15.02 2.88
N ALA A 25 -3.19 -13.95 2.48
CA ALA A 25 -2.69 -13.02 1.47
C ALA A 25 -1.39 -12.31 1.92
N TYR A 26 -1.33 -11.88 3.18
CA TYR A 26 -0.15 -11.23 3.74
C TYR A 26 1.03 -12.18 3.87
N LEU A 27 0.80 -13.41 4.35
CA LEU A 27 1.81 -14.47 4.44
C LEU A 27 2.36 -14.83 3.06
N LEU A 28 1.48 -15.01 2.08
CA LEU A 28 1.88 -15.35 0.72
C LEU A 28 2.75 -14.26 0.11
N PHE A 29 2.36 -13.00 0.27
CA PHE A 29 3.17 -11.85 -0.16
C PHE A 29 4.52 -11.84 0.55
N GLY A 30 4.56 -12.06 1.87
CA GLY A 30 5.78 -12.16 2.65
C GLY A 30 6.69 -13.32 2.23
N MET A 31 6.12 -14.49 1.93
CA MET A 31 6.88 -15.65 1.42
C MET A 31 7.50 -15.37 0.05
N ILE A 32 6.74 -14.78 -0.88
CA ILE A 32 7.26 -14.41 -2.19
C ILE A 32 8.35 -13.35 -2.04
N SER A 33 8.13 -12.35 -1.19
CA SER A 33 9.14 -11.33 -0.88
C SER A 33 10.43 -11.94 -0.32
N SER A 34 10.31 -12.89 0.61
CA SER A 34 11.46 -13.59 1.19
C SER A 34 12.22 -14.45 0.18
N LEU A 35 11.50 -15.12 -0.72
CA LEU A 35 12.11 -15.93 -1.78
C LEU A 35 12.85 -15.09 -2.81
N LEU A 36 12.32 -13.93 -3.17
CA LEU A 36 12.91 -13.02 -4.15
C LEU A 36 14.06 -12.18 -3.58
N CYS A 37 14.08 -11.95 -2.27
CA CYS A 37 15.08 -11.10 -1.58
C CYS A 37 16.08 -11.89 -0.74
N ASP A 38 16.46 -13.10 -1.13
CA ASP A 38 17.50 -13.92 -0.48
C ASP A 38 17.31 -14.16 1.03
N GLY A 39 16.08 -14.53 1.43
CA GLY A 39 15.83 -15.03 2.79
C GLY A 39 15.80 -13.97 3.89
N CYS A 40 15.93 -12.70 3.56
CA CYS A 40 15.68 -11.63 4.51
C CYS A 40 14.18 -11.38 4.66
N MET A 41 13.60 -11.69 5.80
CA MET A 41 12.26 -11.24 6.16
C MET A 41 12.27 -9.71 6.25
N TYR A 42 11.94 -9.06 5.15
CA TYR A 42 11.80 -7.61 5.15
C TYR A 42 10.54 -7.22 5.92
N PHE A 43 10.75 -6.78 7.13
CA PHE A 43 9.82 -5.89 7.80
C PHE A 43 9.72 -4.61 6.96
N GLN A 44 8.64 -4.46 6.20
CA GLN A 44 8.35 -3.22 5.49
C GLN A 44 8.05 -2.09 6.48
N PHE A 45 9.07 -1.59 7.11
CA PHE A 45 9.05 -0.34 7.85
C PHE A 45 9.81 0.72 7.08
N GLY A 46 9.10 1.46 6.22
CA GLY A 46 9.58 2.72 5.67
C GLY A 46 10.83 2.63 4.76
N PRO A 47 11.51 3.74 4.54
CA PRO A 47 12.58 3.90 3.54
C PRO A 47 13.90 3.19 3.83
N TRP A 48 13.97 2.29 4.80
CA TRP A 48 15.20 1.60 5.25
C TRP A 48 15.55 0.34 4.46
N ALA A 49 14.89 0.07 3.34
CA ALA A 49 15.10 -1.12 2.50
C ALA A 49 16.39 -1.09 1.65
N PHE A 50 17.45 -0.42 2.11
CA PHE A 50 18.67 -0.29 1.30
C PHE A 50 19.75 -1.34 1.54
N GLU A 51 19.59 -2.32 2.45
CA GLU A 51 20.74 -3.07 2.94
C GLU A 51 20.99 -4.47 2.36
N SER A 52 20.23 -4.97 1.40
CA SER A 52 20.40 -6.36 0.90
C SER A 52 20.68 -6.51 -0.58
N MET A 53 21.36 -5.56 -1.20
CA MET A 53 21.66 -5.63 -2.64
C MET A 53 22.86 -6.50 -3.03
N TYR A 54 23.35 -7.38 -2.16
CA TYR A 54 24.72 -7.90 -2.34
C TYR A 54 24.90 -9.37 -2.73
N MET A 55 23.87 -10.24 -2.78
CA MET A 55 24.16 -11.67 -3.03
C MET A 55 23.81 -12.20 -4.42
N LEU A 56 22.78 -11.71 -5.12
CA LEU A 56 22.43 -12.19 -6.45
C LEU A 56 21.88 -11.05 -7.32
N PRO A 57 22.66 -10.46 -8.23
CA PRO A 57 22.22 -9.29 -9.01
C PRO A 57 20.93 -9.52 -9.81
N TRP A 58 20.70 -10.74 -10.28
CA TRP A 58 19.49 -11.10 -11.02
C TRP A 58 18.25 -11.23 -10.13
N ALA A 59 18.40 -11.73 -8.87
CA ALA A 59 17.30 -11.81 -7.94
C ALA A 59 16.83 -10.41 -7.53
N GLY A 60 17.75 -9.47 -7.35
CA GLY A 60 17.44 -8.05 -7.13
C GLY A 60 16.67 -7.42 -8.29
N ILE A 61 17.02 -7.73 -9.54
CA ILE A 61 16.30 -7.23 -10.72
C ILE A 61 14.88 -7.80 -10.76
N ILE A 62 14.73 -9.11 -10.56
CA ILE A 62 13.41 -9.76 -10.54
C ILE A 62 12.55 -9.17 -9.41
N SER A 63 13.11 -9.06 -8.23
CA SER A 63 12.44 -8.46 -7.07
C SER A 63 12.00 -7.03 -7.33
N PHE A 64 12.89 -6.21 -7.90
CA PHE A 64 12.61 -4.82 -8.27
C PHE A 64 11.46 -4.67 -9.27
N LEU A 65 11.29 -5.62 -10.18
CA LEU A 65 10.23 -5.60 -11.19
C LEU A 65 8.91 -6.22 -10.67
N VAL A 66 8.99 -7.29 -9.89
CA VAL A 66 7.81 -8.07 -9.49
C VAL A 66 7.14 -7.53 -8.23
N MET A 67 7.93 -7.14 -7.22
CA MET A 67 7.39 -6.72 -5.92
C MET A 67 6.46 -5.49 -6.00
N PRO A 68 6.77 -4.43 -6.76
CA PRO A 68 5.85 -3.29 -6.90
C PRO A 68 4.50 -3.69 -7.49
N VAL A 69 4.50 -4.61 -8.45
CA VAL A 69 3.28 -5.09 -9.11
C VAL A 69 2.46 -5.96 -8.17
N LEU A 70 3.09 -6.84 -7.40
CA LEU A 70 2.43 -7.65 -6.37
C LEU A 70 1.83 -6.76 -5.26
N TYR A 71 2.52 -5.67 -4.89
CA TYR A 71 2.00 -4.74 -3.90
C TYR A 71 0.69 -4.07 -4.34
N VAL A 72 0.53 -3.77 -5.64
CA VAL A 72 -0.74 -3.30 -6.21
C VAL A 72 -1.83 -4.36 -6.05
N GLY A 73 -1.55 -5.63 -6.33
CA GLY A 73 -2.51 -6.71 -6.14
C GLY A 73 -2.90 -6.94 -4.68
N VAL A 74 -1.95 -6.84 -3.75
CA VAL A 74 -2.26 -6.87 -2.31
C VAL A 74 -3.16 -5.69 -1.93
N SER A 75 -2.90 -4.49 -2.46
CA SER A 75 -3.75 -3.32 -2.24
C SER A 75 -5.18 -3.56 -2.74
N TYR A 76 -5.33 -4.16 -3.93
CA TYR A 76 -6.63 -4.56 -4.47
C TYR A 76 -7.37 -5.51 -3.53
N PHE A 77 -6.69 -6.55 -3.07
CA PHE A 77 -7.28 -7.54 -2.17
C PHE A 77 -7.83 -6.90 -0.89
N PHE A 78 -7.06 -6.03 -0.25
CA PHE A 78 -7.49 -5.36 0.97
C PHE A 78 -8.59 -4.31 0.74
N ILE A 79 -8.62 -3.62 -0.41
CA ILE A 79 -9.72 -2.72 -0.78
C ILE A 79 -11.03 -3.51 -0.89
N ARG A 80 -11.01 -4.65 -1.57
CA ARG A 80 -12.20 -5.49 -1.78
C ARG A 80 -12.73 -6.03 -0.45
N ILE A 81 -11.83 -6.51 0.42
CA ILE A 81 -12.21 -6.93 1.78
C ILE A 81 -12.79 -5.77 2.59
N ALA A 82 -12.18 -4.57 2.50
CA ALA A 82 -12.69 -3.39 3.20
C ALA A 82 -14.11 -3.01 2.77
N ARG A 83 -14.49 -3.34 1.55
CA ARG A 83 -15.87 -3.16 1.02
C ARG A 83 -16.81 -4.30 1.37
N GLY A 84 -16.29 -5.38 1.96
CA GLY A 84 -17.07 -6.57 2.31
C GLY A 84 -17.29 -7.54 1.15
N ASP A 85 -16.55 -7.38 0.06
CA ASP A 85 -16.61 -8.28 -1.09
C ASP A 85 -15.90 -9.61 -0.81
N GLU A 86 -16.40 -10.67 -1.42
CA GLU A 86 -15.67 -11.94 -1.46
C GLU A 86 -14.56 -11.85 -2.52
N VAL A 87 -13.33 -11.98 -2.09
CA VAL A 87 -12.16 -11.92 -2.95
C VAL A 87 -11.24 -13.10 -2.67
N THR A 88 -10.69 -13.67 -3.74
CA THR A 88 -9.77 -14.79 -3.66
C THR A 88 -8.32 -14.36 -3.84
N ILE A 89 -7.39 -15.21 -3.41
CA ILE A 89 -5.96 -14.99 -3.67
C ILE A 89 -5.67 -14.98 -5.17
N SER A 90 -6.42 -15.75 -5.96
CA SER A 90 -6.33 -15.73 -7.42
C SER A 90 -6.63 -14.34 -8.01
N ASP A 91 -7.64 -13.66 -7.48
CA ASP A 91 -8.00 -12.30 -7.94
C ASP A 91 -6.91 -11.28 -7.63
N MET A 92 -6.22 -11.44 -6.48
CA MET A 92 -5.05 -10.64 -6.14
C MET A 92 -3.96 -10.75 -7.21
N PHE A 93 -3.61 -11.97 -7.63
CA PHE A 93 -2.60 -12.19 -8.67
C PHE A 93 -3.09 -11.73 -10.05
N SER A 94 -4.32 -12.06 -10.41
CA SER A 94 -4.92 -11.64 -11.68
C SER A 94 -4.88 -10.13 -11.83
N ASN A 95 -5.30 -9.37 -10.80
CA ASN A 95 -5.23 -7.92 -10.82
C ASN A 95 -3.78 -7.38 -10.89
N SER A 96 -2.84 -8.03 -10.17
CA SER A 96 -1.43 -7.65 -10.24
C SER A 96 -0.90 -7.66 -11.66
N PHE A 97 -1.14 -8.75 -12.39
CA PHE A 97 -0.52 -9.02 -13.67
C PHE A 97 -1.36 -8.59 -14.89
N SER A 98 -2.66 -8.31 -14.74
CA SER A 98 -3.53 -7.89 -15.85
C SER A 98 -3.03 -6.65 -16.57
N ASN A 99 -2.50 -5.67 -15.82
CA ASN A 99 -1.93 -4.43 -16.34
C ASN A 99 -0.48 -4.23 -15.87
N PHE A 100 0.35 -5.27 -16.03
CA PHE A 100 1.71 -5.33 -15.51
C PHE A 100 2.52 -4.06 -15.81
N GLY A 101 2.59 -3.63 -17.08
CA GLY A 101 3.37 -2.47 -17.50
C GLY A 101 2.91 -1.16 -16.85
N ARG A 102 1.61 -0.97 -16.71
CA ARG A 102 1.02 0.20 -16.06
C ARG A 102 1.29 0.19 -14.55
N ASN A 103 1.05 -0.94 -13.90
CA ASN A 103 1.26 -1.10 -12.46
C ASN A 103 2.74 -0.90 -12.10
N LEU A 104 3.63 -1.53 -12.87
CA LEU A 104 5.07 -1.37 -12.72
C LEU A 104 5.50 0.09 -12.97
N GLY A 105 5.05 0.69 -14.09
CA GLY A 105 5.38 2.07 -14.44
C GLY A 105 4.92 3.07 -13.37
N GLY A 106 3.71 2.91 -12.84
CA GLY A 106 3.18 3.76 -11.77
C GLY A 106 3.98 3.64 -10.48
N MET A 107 4.33 2.43 -10.09
CA MET A 107 5.11 2.19 -8.87
C MET A 107 6.57 2.66 -9.01
N LEU A 108 7.19 2.47 -10.18
CA LEU A 108 8.53 2.99 -10.44
C LEU A 108 8.54 4.52 -10.50
N TRP A 109 7.52 5.13 -11.10
CA TRP A 109 7.36 6.58 -11.13
C TRP A 109 7.16 7.16 -9.72
N TYR A 110 6.35 6.49 -8.90
CA TYR A 110 6.22 6.79 -7.47
C TYR A 110 7.57 6.73 -6.75
N ALA A 111 8.28 5.61 -6.90
CA ALA A 111 9.57 5.39 -6.25
C ALA A 111 10.62 6.43 -6.69
N LEU A 112 10.67 6.76 -7.98
CA LEU A 112 11.56 7.77 -8.54
C LEU A 112 11.36 9.14 -7.89
N TRP A 113 10.10 9.61 -7.81
CA TRP A 113 9.81 10.90 -7.20
C TRP A 113 10.14 10.94 -5.72
N VAL A 114 9.80 9.88 -4.98
CA VAL A 114 10.15 9.79 -3.56
C VAL A 114 11.67 9.78 -3.38
N ALA A 115 12.41 9.02 -4.20
CA ALA A 115 13.87 8.96 -4.15
C ALA A 115 14.52 10.33 -4.44
N ILE A 116 14.09 11.03 -5.50
CA ILE A 116 14.62 12.36 -5.84
C ILE A 116 14.44 13.33 -4.66
N TRP A 117 13.25 13.39 -4.07
CA TRP A 117 13.00 14.29 -2.95
C TRP A 117 13.72 13.86 -1.67
N SER A 118 13.91 12.55 -1.46
CA SER A 118 14.68 12.04 -0.33
C SER A 118 16.18 12.33 -0.44
N CYS A 119 16.71 12.37 -1.67
CA CYS A 119 18.09 12.78 -1.92
C CYS A 119 18.33 14.27 -1.63
N VAL A 120 17.31 15.12 -1.82
CA VAL A 120 17.43 16.55 -1.50
C VAL A 120 17.37 16.77 0.03
N PHE A 121 16.34 16.26 0.69
CA PHE A 121 16.19 16.22 2.15
C PHE A 121 15.22 15.12 2.56
N VAL A 122 15.45 14.49 3.69
CA VAL A 122 14.60 13.40 4.24
C VAL A 122 13.15 13.89 4.47
N ILE A 123 12.96 15.08 5.03
CA ILE A 123 11.62 15.63 5.34
C ILE A 123 10.75 15.80 4.08
N PRO A 124 11.20 16.45 2.99
CA PRO A 124 10.46 16.48 1.73
C PRO A 124 10.20 15.11 1.13
N GLY A 125 11.14 14.18 1.26
CA GLY A 125 10.97 12.79 0.82
C GLY A 125 9.81 12.10 1.54
N VAL A 126 9.77 12.18 2.87
CA VAL A 126 8.67 11.65 3.68
C VAL A 126 7.33 12.32 3.31
N TYR A 127 7.33 13.64 3.15
CA TYR A 127 6.13 14.37 2.73
C TYR A 127 5.60 13.87 1.37
N LYS A 128 6.48 13.66 0.39
CA LYS A 128 6.11 13.13 -0.92
C LYS A 128 5.66 11.66 -0.85
N ALA A 129 6.29 10.84 -0.01
CA ALA A 129 5.85 9.47 0.21
C ALA A 129 4.41 9.42 0.76
N ILE A 130 4.07 10.30 1.70
CA ILE A 130 2.70 10.45 2.22
C ILE A 130 1.74 10.90 1.11
N ARG A 131 2.14 11.88 0.31
CA ARG A 131 1.31 12.45 -0.76
C ARG A 131 1.00 11.43 -1.88
N TYR A 132 1.90 10.51 -2.14
CA TYR A 132 1.76 9.48 -3.15
C TYR A 132 1.34 8.10 -2.58
N SER A 133 1.05 8.02 -1.28
CA SER A 133 0.73 6.76 -0.60
C SER A 133 -0.51 6.04 -1.12
N LEU A 134 -1.44 6.76 -1.74
CA LEU A 134 -2.66 6.17 -2.32
C LEU A 134 -2.45 5.61 -3.73
N THR A 135 -1.31 5.87 -4.37
CA THR A 135 -1.03 5.44 -5.75
C THR A 135 -1.26 3.94 -5.97
N PRO A 136 -0.73 3.00 -5.15
CA PRO A 136 -0.93 1.58 -5.37
C PRO A 136 -2.40 1.16 -5.29
N TYR A 137 -3.18 1.84 -4.43
CA TYR A 137 -4.63 1.60 -4.30
C TYR A 137 -5.40 2.09 -5.51
N ILE A 138 -5.05 3.28 -6.06
CA ILE A 138 -5.66 3.84 -7.27
C ILE A 138 -5.35 2.95 -8.48
N LEU A 139 -4.11 2.50 -8.63
CA LEU A 139 -3.71 1.56 -9.69
C LEU A 139 -4.45 0.22 -9.57
N ALA A 140 -4.71 -0.23 -8.35
CA ALA A 140 -5.41 -1.47 -8.08
C ALA A 140 -6.90 -1.39 -8.45
N GLU A 141 -7.54 -0.26 -8.12
CA GLU A 141 -8.99 -0.09 -8.22
C GLU A 141 -9.45 0.39 -9.60
N TYR A 142 -8.68 1.27 -10.24
CA TYR A 142 -9.05 1.92 -11.50
C TYR A 142 -8.11 1.51 -12.63
N PRO A 143 -8.43 0.44 -13.39
CA PRO A 143 -7.57 -0.08 -14.44
C PRO A 143 -7.38 0.88 -15.63
N ASP A 144 -8.30 1.83 -15.83
CA ASP A 144 -8.26 2.78 -16.95
C ASP A 144 -7.43 4.03 -16.64
N VAL A 145 -7.11 4.28 -15.37
CA VAL A 145 -6.27 5.41 -14.95
C VAL A 145 -4.81 5.19 -15.33
N SER A 146 -4.20 6.17 -15.98
CA SER A 146 -2.78 6.08 -16.35
C SER A 146 -1.86 6.10 -15.12
N ALA A 147 -0.65 5.54 -15.26
CA ALA A 147 0.35 5.51 -14.19
C ALA A 147 0.68 6.92 -13.61
N THR A 148 0.79 7.91 -14.50
CA THR A 148 1.09 9.30 -14.11
C THR A 148 -0.10 10.00 -13.47
N ASP A 149 -1.31 9.71 -13.93
CA ASP A 149 -2.52 10.33 -13.38
C ASP A 149 -2.87 9.74 -12.01
N ALA A 150 -2.57 8.45 -11.78
CA ALA A 150 -2.69 7.85 -10.45
C ALA A 150 -1.87 8.60 -9.38
N LEU A 151 -0.64 9.05 -9.72
CA LEU A 151 0.16 9.88 -8.81
C LEU A 151 -0.45 11.27 -8.60
N LYS A 152 -0.96 11.91 -9.67
CA LYS A 152 -1.61 13.22 -9.57
C LYS A 152 -2.88 13.15 -8.72
N ILE A 153 -3.70 12.11 -8.93
CA ILE A 153 -4.91 11.84 -8.14
C ILE A 153 -4.54 11.61 -6.68
N SER A 154 -3.56 10.74 -6.39
CA SER A 154 -3.06 10.50 -5.04
C SER A 154 -2.61 11.81 -4.36
N ASN A 155 -1.84 12.64 -5.07
CA ASN A 155 -1.38 13.93 -4.57
C ASN A 155 -2.54 14.87 -4.25
N ARG A 156 -3.57 14.97 -5.09
CA ARG A 156 -4.77 15.80 -4.86
C ARG A 156 -5.62 15.23 -3.72
N ALA A 157 -5.85 13.93 -3.70
CA ALA A 157 -6.66 13.26 -2.67
C ALA A 157 -6.10 13.43 -1.26
N THR A 158 -4.78 13.40 -1.10
CA THR A 158 -4.09 13.56 0.19
C THR A 158 -3.87 15.03 0.59
N GLN A 159 -4.26 16.00 -0.27
CA GLN A 159 -4.04 17.42 0.02
C GLN A 159 -4.83 17.88 1.26
N GLY A 160 -4.13 18.54 2.18
CA GLY A 160 -4.70 18.99 3.46
C GLY A 160 -4.71 17.91 4.56
N HIS A 161 -4.41 16.65 4.24
CA HIS A 161 -4.47 15.52 5.18
C HIS A 161 -3.12 14.85 5.44
N ALA A 162 -2.01 15.42 4.95
CA ALA A 162 -0.68 14.81 5.09
C ALA A 162 -0.28 14.54 6.55
N VAL A 163 -0.58 15.46 7.45
CA VAL A 163 -0.29 15.31 8.90
C VAL A 163 -1.18 14.23 9.52
N ASP A 164 -2.45 14.16 9.14
CA ASP A 164 -3.36 13.11 9.64
C ASP A 164 -2.89 11.71 9.22
N ILE A 165 -2.44 11.58 7.97
CA ILE A 165 -1.87 10.33 7.43
C ILE A 165 -0.57 9.99 8.16
N LEU A 166 0.30 10.97 8.39
CA LEU A 166 1.54 10.77 9.15
C LEU A 166 1.24 10.24 10.56
N ILE A 167 0.33 10.90 11.28
CA ILE A 167 -0.04 10.47 12.63
C ILE A 167 -0.68 9.08 12.61
N PHE A 168 -1.46 8.77 11.57
CA PHE A 168 -2.03 7.44 11.38
C PHE A 168 -0.91 6.38 11.24
N TRP A 169 0.12 6.64 10.44
CA TRP A 169 1.29 5.74 10.32
C TRP A 169 2.06 5.61 11.62
N LEU A 170 2.33 6.75 12.29
CA LEU A 170 3.03 6.77 13.58
C LEU A 170 2.30 5.96 14.65
N SER A 171 0.97 5.87 14.58
CA SER A 171 0.18 5.11 15.54
C SER A 171 0.41 3.59 15.48
N PHE A 172 1.09 3.08 14.45
CA PHE A 172 1.51 1.68 14.34
C PHE A 172 2.91 1.41 14.89
N ILE A 173 3.68 2.45 15.26
CA ILE A 173 5.04 2.29 15.80
C ILE A 173 5.05 1.43 17.07
N GLY A 174 4.08 1.63 17.98
CA GLY A 174 3.98 0.82 19.18
C GLY A 174 3.80 -0.68 18.88
N TRP A 175 3.00 -0.99 17.87
CA TRP A 175 2.82 -2.37 17.40
C TRP A 175 4.09 -2.93 16.76
N ALA A 176 4.86 -2.08 16.06
CA ALA A 176 6.13 -2.46 15.48
C ALA A 176 7.17 -2.85 16.53
N ILE A 177 7.27 -2.05 17.59
CA ILE A 177 8.16 -2.35 18.72
C ILE A 177 7.76 -3.68 19.35
N LEU A 178 6.45 -3.89 19.57
CA LEU A 178 5.94 -5.15 20.13
C LEU A 178 6.20 -6.34 19.21
N SER A 179 6.10 -6.15 17.89
CA SER A 179 6.43 -7.16 16.89
C SER A 179 7.90 -7.56 16.94
N GLY A 180 8.81 -6.62 17.23
CA GLY A 180 10.24 -6.90 17.44
C GLY A 180 10.48 -7.87 18.61
N PHE A 181 9.76 -7.73 19.72
CA PHE A 181 9.87 -8.65 20.87
C PHE A 181 9.34 -10.06 20.59
N THR A 182 8.48 -10.22 19.58
CA THR A 182 7.92 -11.52 19.18
C THR A 182 8.62 -12.13 17.97
N PHE A 183 9.85 -11.70 17.66
CA PHE A 183 10.59 -12.13 16.46
C PHE A 183 9.79 -12.03 15.17
N GLY A 184 8.90 -11.02 15.09
CA GLY A 184 8.07 -10.77 13.93
C GLY A 184 6.80 -11.61 13.81
N LEU A 185 6.55 -12.58 14.66
CA LEU A 185 5.34 -13.39 14.61
C LEU A 185 4.07 -12.54 14.73
N LEU A 186 4.08 -11.54 15.61
CA LEU A 186 2.96 -10.63 15.78
C LEU A 186 2.69 -9.80 14.52
N GLU A 187 3.74 -9.33 13.83
CA GLU A 187 3.60 -8.62 12.54
C GLU A 187 2.96 -9.52 11.49
N LEU A 188 3.44 -10.75 11.39
CA LEU A 188 3.06 -11.69 10.36
C LEU A 188 1.57 -12.10 10.46
N PHE A 189 1.10 -12.41 11.68
CA PHE A 189 -0.23 -12.97 11.89
C PHE A 189 -1.30 -11.94 12.28
N TYR A 190 -0.89 -10.76 12.77
CA TYR A 190 -1.85 -9.78 13.26
C TYR A 190 -1.60 -8.36 12.74
N VAL A 191 -0.45 -7.77 13.04
CA VAL A 191 -0.22 -6.34 12.81
C VAL A 191 -0.18 -6.01 11.33
N GLY A 192 0.51 -6.81 10.53
CA GLY A 192 0.65 -6.61 9.09
C GLY A 192 -0.68 -6.64 8.34
N PRO A 193 -1.46 -7.75 8.44
CA PRO A 193 -2.78 -7.83 7.82
C PRO A 193 -3.75 -6.74 8.34
N TYR A 194 -3.75 -6.46 9.64
CA TYR A 194 -4.57 -5.40 10.24
C TYR A 194 -4.19 -4.01 9.72
N ARG A 195 -2.89 -3.72 9.62
CA ARG A 195 -2.39 -2.45 9.07
C ARG A 195 -2.79 -2.30 7.60
N SER A 196 -2.68 -3.36 6.80
CA SER A 196 -3.08 -3.33 5.39
C SER A 196 -4.59 -3.07 5.23
N ALA A 197 -5.43 -3.71 6.05
CA ALA A 197 -6.87 -3.43 6.07
C ALA A 197 -7.17 -1.99 6.51
N ALA A 198 -6.46 -1.48 7.51
CA ALA A 198 -6.63 -0.10 7.99
C ALA A 198 -6.18 0.94 6.95
N LEU A 199 -5.15 0.65 6.18
CA LEU A 199 -4.71 1.52 5.07
C LEU A 199 -5.70 1.50 3.91
N ALA A 200 -6.33 0.37 3.60
CA ALA A 200 -7.38 0.28 2.59
C ALA A 200 -8.62 1.09 2.99
N GLU A 201 -9.01 1.06 4.27
CA GLU A 201 -10.11 1.89 4.78
C GLU A 201 -9.76 3.38 4.77
N LEU A 202 -8.53 3.74 5.17
CA LEU A 202 -8.03 5.11 5.07
C LEU A 202 -8.09 5.62 3.62
N TYR A 203 -7.66 4.79 2.66
CA TYR A 203 -7.76 5.09 1.24
C TYR A 203 -9.21 5.36 0.83
N SER A 204 -10.13 4.48 1.19
CA SER A 204 -11.55 4.60 0.86
C SER A 204 -12.18 5.90 1.40
N GLN A 205 -11.82 6.31 2.62
CA GLN A 205 -12.28 7.57 3.19
C GLN A 205 -11.67 8.79 2.48
N LEU A 206 -10.36 8.78 2.21
CA LEU A 206 -9.69 9.89 1.53
C LEU A 206 -10.21 10.08 0.11
N MET A 207 -10.48 9.00 -0.63
CA MET A 207 -11.04 9.08 -1.97
C MET A 207 -12.47 9.64 -1.96
N ARG A 208 -13.33 9.18 -1.04
CA ARG A 208 -14.68 9.77 -0.87
C ARG A 208 -14.61 11.26 -0.60
N MET A 209 -13.80 11.70 0.38
CA MET A 209 -13.63 13.11 0.68
C MET A 209 -13.02 13.90 -0.49
N ALA A 210 -12.15 13.29 -1.31
CA ALA A 210 -11.57 13.94 -2.47
C ALA A 210 -12.62 14.19 -3.58
N VAL A 211 -13.50 13.23 -3.81
CA VAL A 211 -14.62 13.36 -4.75
C VAL A 211 -15.64 14.41 -4.24
N GLU A 212 -16.06 14.32 -2.97
CA GLU A 212 -17.01 15.25 -2.35
C GLU A 212 -16.57 16.71 -2.41
N ARG A 213 -15.27 16.98 -2.26
CA ARG A 213 -14.71 18.34 -2.37
C ARG A 213 -14.32 18.75 -3.80
N GLY A 214 -14.63 17.92 -4.80
CA GLY A 214 -14.31 18.18 -6.21
C GLY A 214 -12.81 18.19 -6.54
N ALA A 215 -11.97 17.61 -5.68
CA ALA A 215 -10.53 17.51 -5.94
C ALA A 215 -10.18 16.42 -6.96
N VAL A 216 -11.07 15.45 -7.12
CA VAL A 216 -10.98 14.35 -8.08
C VAL A 216 -12.36 14.20 -8.71
N SER A 217 -12.46 14.25 -10.04
CA SER A 217 -13.72 14.02 -10.72
C SER A 217 -13.98 12.52 -10.96
N PRO A 218 -15.24 12.06 -10.94
CA PRO A 218 -15.58 10.67 -11.28
C PRO A 218 -15.09 10.28 -12.68
N GLU A 219 -15.14 11.21 -13.63
CA GLU A 219 -14.65 11.00 -15.01
C GLU A 219 -13.16 10.66 -15.07
N GLU A 220 -12.32 11.32 -14.23
CA GLU A 220 -10.89 11.01 -14.14
C GLU A 220 -10.60 9.60 -13.59
N LEU A 221 -11.57 9.02 -12.91
CA LEU A 221 -11.53 7.65 -12.38
C LEU A 221 -12.13 6.63 -13.38
N GLY A 222 -12.62 7.08 -14.54
CA GLY A 222 -13.29 6.22 -15.51
C GLY A 222 -14.67 5.74 -15.04
N LEU A 223 -15.28 6.43 -14.06
CA LEU A 223 -16.62 6.12 -13.59
C LEU A 223 -17.66 6.86 -14.47
N PRO A 224 -18.75 6.18 -14.88
CA PRO A 224 -19.85 6.86 -15.56
C PRO A 224 -20.50 7.88 -14.60
N GLU A 225 -21.03 8.98 -15.19
CA GLU A 225 -21.79 9.99 -14.46
C GLU A 225 -23.06 9.43 -13.82
#